data_c1eaa7e6e20aed0ddb0b80f8649044f5
#
_entry.id   c1eaa7e6e20aed0ddb0b80f8649044f5
#
_cell.length_a   1.000
_cell.length_b   1.000
_cell.length_c   1.000
_cell.angle_alpha   90.00
_cell.angle_beta   90.00
_cell.angle_gamma   90.00
#
_symmetry.space_group_name_H-M   'P 1'
#
loop_
_entity.id
_entity.type
_entity.pdbx_description
1 polymer ?
#
loop_
_entity_poly.entity_id
_entity_poly.type
_entity_poly.pdbx_seq_one_letter_code
_entity_poly.pdbx_strand_id
1 'polypeptide(L)'
;PDAVSQSSRDAAQTAVKQAEAGLQQARQQYAVAQQNIINTGVGREGAQAGIANAQALLDLAEQELGHTVIYAPASGKLGEVAVKNGQLVSAGTQLMSVVPPERWVIANIKETDMKNVRVGQSATITVDALGGTAFSGKVNQIAPATASEFSLIKADSGTGNFVKIAQRIAVKITLDAGQKDWERLSPGMSAEVTVSTRP
;
A
#
# COMPACT_ATOMS: atom_id res chain seq x y z
N PRO A 1 -42.56 87.48 -15.96
CA PRO A 1 -42.57 86.08 -15.73
C PRO A 1 -43.11 85.35 -16.94
N ASP A 2 -42.20 84.72 -17.64
CA ASP A 2 -42.44 84.09 -18.92
C ASP A 2 -43.39 82.91 -18.76
N ALA A 3 -44.58 83.09 -19.32
CA ALA A 3 -45.57 82.04 -19.40
C ALA A 3 -45.15 81.06 -20.49
N VAL A 4 -44.38 80.03 -20.04
CA VAL A 4 -44.07 78.86 -20.91
C VAL A 4 -45.41 78.27 -21.34
N SER A 5 -45.67 78.16 -22.68
CA SER A 5 -46.94 77.67 -23.20
C SER A 5 -47.20 76.24 -22.65
N GLN A 6 -48.47 75.92 -22.43
CA GLN A 6 -48.88 74.61 -21.90
C GLN A 6 -48.40 73.47 -22.86
N SER A 7 -48.39 73.69 -24.14
CA SER A 7 -47.86 72.81 -25.18
C SER A 7 -46.34 72.51 -24.96
N SER A 8 -45.54 73.47 -24.56
CA SER A 8 -44.12 73.31 -24.30
C SER A 8 -43.83 72.48 -23.02
N ARG A 9 -44.71 72.63 -22.03
CA ARG A 9 -44.61 71.77 -20.80
C ARG A 9 -45.01 70.35 -21.14
N ASP A 10 -46.08 70.14 -21.89
CA ASP A 10 -46.51 68.78 -22.26
C ASP A 10 -45.49 68.08 -23.13
N ALA A 11 -44.83 68.80 -24.05
CA ALA A 11 -43.73 68.25 -24.89
C ALA A 11 -42.51 67.83 -23.98
N ALA A 12 -42.14 68.74 -23.06
CA ALA A 12 -41.03 68.43 -22.14
C ALA A 12 -41.35 67.21 -21.21
N GLN A 13 -42.59 67.16 -20.71
CA GLN A 13 -43.04 66.05 -19.87
C GLN A 13 -43.11 64.71 -20.65
N THR A 14 -43.48 64.76 -21.92
CA THR A 14 -43.45 63.58 -22.79
C THR A 14 -42.02 63.12 -23.06
N ALA A 15 -41.11 64.06 -23.31
CA ALA A 15 -39.69 63.76 -23.47
C ALA A 15 -39.06 63.10 -22.23
N VAL A 16 -39.41 63.58 -21.03
CA VAL A 16 -38.98 62.98 -19.78
C VAL A 16 -39.51 61.56 -19.66
N LYS A 17 -40.81 61.31 -19.91
CA LYS A 17 -41.39 59.95 -19.85
C LYS A 17 -40.76 59.01 -20.85
N GLN A 18 -40.42 59.49 -22.04
CA GLN A 18 -39.74 58.70 -23.05
C GLN A 18 -38.30 58.34 -22.60
N ALA A 19 -37.58 59.30 -22.03
CA ALA A 19 -36.22 59.04 -21.49
C ALA A 19 -36.26 58.07 -20.31
N GLU A 20 -37.23 58.21 -19.41
CA GLU A 20 -37.41 57.25 -18.29
C GLU A 20 -37.74 55.86 -18.79
N ALA A 21 -38.61 55.68 -19.78
CA ALA A 21 -38.93 54.42 -20.42
C ALA A 21 -37.69 53.79 -21.08
N GLY A 22 -36.89 54.62 -21.79
CA GLY A 22 -35.62 54.18 -22.39
C GLY A 22 -34.60 53.73 -21.34
N LEU A 23 -34.49 54.48 -20.19
CA LEU A 23 -33.62 54.06 -19.11
C LEU A 23 -34.08 52.75 -18.46
N GLN A 24 -35.35 52.56 -18.29
CA GLN A 24 -35.91 51.33 -17.74
C GLN A 24 -35.65 50.14 -18.66
N GLN A 25 -35.83 50.33 -19.95
CA GLN A 25 -35.52 49.30 -20.99
C GLN A 25 -34.02 48.91 -20.93
N ALA A 26 -33.13 49.90 -20.90
CA ALA A 26 -31.69 49.66 -20.81
C ALA A 26 -31.30 48.89 -19.53
N ARG A 27 -31.92 49.23 -18.39
CA ARG A 27 -31.71 48.50 -17.12
C ARG A 27 -32.15 47.06 -17.20
N GLN A 28 -33.30 46.79 -17.85
CA GLN A 28 -33.77 45.41 -18.08
C GLN A 28 -32.81 44.61 -18.95
N GLN A 29 -32.34 45.22 -20.04
CA GLN A 29 -31.36 44.58 -20.94
C GLN A 29 -30.07 44.27 -20.22
N TYR A 30 -29.59 45.18 -19.37
CA TYR A 30 -28.40 44.94 -18.54
C TYR A 30 -28.62 43.80 -17.56
N ALA A 31 -29.78 43.72 -16.89
CA ALA A 31 -30.10 42.62 -15.98
C ALA A 31 -30.14 41.26 -16.70
N VAL A 32 -30.74 41.21 -17.91
CA VAL A 32 -30.73 39.99 -18.74
C VAL A 32 -29.33 39.60 -19.16
N ALA A 33 -28.48 40.56 -19.55
CA ALA A 33 -27.09 40.30 -19.90
C ALA A 33 -26.29 39.73 -18.72
N GLN A 34 -26.46 40.30 -17.51
CA GLN A 34 -25.88 39.76 -16.29
C GLN A 34 -26.32 38.30 -16.00
N GLN A 35 -27.62 38.03 -16.15
CA GLN A 35 -28.16 36.69 -15.95
C GLN A 35 -27.57 35.68 -16.96
N ASN A 36 -27.38 36.11 -18.18
CA ASN A 36 -26.76 35.27 -19.21
C ASN A 36 -25.30 34.94 -18.90
N ILE A 37 -24.53 35.88 -18.33
CA ILE A 37 -23.16 35.64 -17.86
C ILE A 37 -23.14 34.59 -16.75
N ILE A 38 -24.06 34.71 -15.80
CA ILE A 38 -24.17 33.74 -14.67
C ILE A 38 -24.52 32.35 -15.23
N ASN A 39 -25.53 32.29 -16.13
CA ASN A 39 -25.96 31.03 -16.73
C ASN A 39 -24.83 30.36 -17.54
N THR A 40 -24.02 31.14 -18.24
CA THR A 40 -22.86 30.66 -18.98
C THR A 40 -21.78 30.11 -17.99
N GLY A 41 -21.59 30.80 -16.85
CA GLY A 41 -20.72 30.32 -15.75
C GLY A 41 -21.15 28.95 -15.22
N VAL A 42 -22.42 28.80 -14.88
CA VAL A 42 -23.00 27.52 -14.41
C VAL A 42 -22.88 26.44 -15.51
N GLY A 43 -23.14 26.78 -16.76
CA GLY A 43 -22.95 25.84 -17.87
C GLY A 43 -21.52 25.36 -18.02
N ARG A 44 -20.52 26.25 -17.82
CA ARG A 44 -19.10 25.89 -17.82
C ARG A 44 -18.76 24.98 -16.67
N GLU A 45 -19.24 25.27 -15.46
CA GLU A 45 -19.01 24.40 -14.29
C GLU A 45 -19.60 23.00 -14.50
N GLY A 46 -20.81 22.93 -15.05
CA GLY A 46 -21.43 21.66 -15.44
C GLY A 46 -20.62 20.87 -16.46
N ALA A 47 -20.08 21.55 -17.47
CA ALA A 47 -19.20 20.90 -18.44
C ALA A 47 -17.87 20.43 -17.81
N GLN A 48 -17.29 21.21 -16.91
CA GLN A 48 -16.08 20.81 -16.17
C GLN A 48 -16.36 19.60 -15.27
N ALA A 49 -17.49 19.54 -14.60
CA ALA A 49 -17.90 18.36 -13.82
C ALA A 49 -18.08 17.13 -14.72
N GLY A 50 -18.62 17.31 -15.93
CA GLY A 50 -18.72 16.24 -16.93
C GLY A 50 -17.36 15.71 -17.37
N ILE A 51 -16.39 16.58 -17.61
CA ILE A 51 -15.00 16.19 -17.93
C ILE A 51 -14.36 15.43 -16.76
N ALA A 52 -14.50 15.92 -15.54
CA ALA A 52 -13.97 15.26 -14.36
C ALA A 52 -14.55 13.84 -14.16
N ASN A 53 -15.85 13.68 -14.41
CA ASN A 53 -16.50 12.38 -14.36
C ASN A 53 -15.98 11.43 -15.45
N ALA A 54 -15.83 11.91 -16.69
CA ALA A 54 -15.27 11.12 -17.77
C ALA A 54 -13.82 10.71 -17.50
N GLN A 55 -13.02 11.60 -16.90
CA GLN A 55 -11.64 11.28 -16.48
C GLN A 55 -11.62 10.19 -15.40
N ALA A 56 -12.49 10.27 -14.40
CA ALA A 56 -12.58 9.25 -13.35
C ALA A 56 -12.96 7.86 -13.90
N LEU A 57 -13.85 7.82 -14.91
CA LEU A 57 -14.18 6.57 -15.59
C LEU A 57 -13.02 6.02 -16.42
N LEU A 58 -12.23 6.89 -17.05
CA LEU A 58 -11.02 6.49 -17.77
C LEU A 58 -10.00 5.90 -16.79
N ASP A 59 -9.72 6.59 -15.68
CA ASP A 59 -8.77 6.15 -14.66
C ASP A 59 -9.17 4.77 -14.10
N LEU A 60 -10.47 4.54 -13.87
CA LEU A 60 -10.99 3.24 -13.43
C LEU A 60 -10.74 2.16 -14.48
N ALA A 61 -11.02 2.43 -15.76
CA ALA A 61 -10.79 1.47 -16.84
C ALA A 61 -9.29 1.16 -17.02
N GLU A 62 -8.42 2.15 -16.88
CA GLU A 62 -6.96 1.96 -16.91
C GLU A 62 -6.48 1.11 -15.72
N GLN A 63 -7.04 1.32 -14.53
CA GLN A 63 -6.75 0.50 -13.35
C GLN A 63 -7.20 -0.96 -13.57
N GLU A 64 -8.39 -1.19 -14.09
CA GLU A 64 -8.88 -2.53 -14.43
C GLU A 64 -7.98 -3.21 -15.47
N LEU A 65 -7.56 -2.48 -16.49
CA LEU A 65 -6.60 -2.98 -17.48
C LEU A 65 -5.25 -3.32 -16.80
N GLY A 66 -4.78 -2.47 -15.90
CA GLY A 66 -3.56 -2.72 -15.12
C GLY A 66 -3.63 -4.01 -14.30
N HIS A 67 -4.80 -4.36 -13.77
CA HIS A 67 -5.01 -5.60 -13.01
C HIS A 67 -4.96 -6.87 -13.87
N THR A 68 -5.00 -6.76 -15.20
CA THR A 68 -4.86 -7.93 -16.09
C THR A 68 -3.43 -8.46 -16.15
N VAL A 69 -2.44 -7.67 -15.73
CA VAL A 69 -1.04 -8.06 -15.69
C VAL A 69 -0.54 -8.07 -14.24
N ILE A 70 -0.16 -9.25 -13.77
CA ILE A 70 0.34 -9.42 -12.41
C ILE A 70 1.86 -9.41 -12.43
N TYR A 71 2.46 -8.43 -11.75
CA TYR A 71 3.90 -8.28 -11.65
C TYR A 71 4.44 -8.94 -10.38
N ALA A 72 5.68 -9.46 -10.47
CA ALA A 72 6.37 -9.95 -9.29
C ALA A 72 6.68 -8.80 -8.31
N PRO A 73 6.32 -8.92 -7.02
CA PRO A 73 6.52 -7.85 -6.04
C PRO A 73 8.00 -7.65 -5.67
N ALA A 74 8.84 -8.63 -5.94
CA ALA A 74 10.28 -8.61 -5.66
C ALA A 74 11.05 -9.49 -6.62
N SER A 75 12.35 -9.22 -6.74
CA SER A 75 13.28 -10.09 -7.46
C SER A 75 13.48 -11.41 -6.70
N GLY A 76 13.52 -12.52 -7.42
CA GLY A 76 13.69 -13.84 -6.81
C GLY A 76 13.58 -14.97 -7.80
N LYS A 77 13.66 -16.21 -7.30
CA LYS A 77 13.37 -17.42 -8.07
C LYS A 77 11.89 -17.79 -7.88
N LEU A 78 11.22 -18.18 -8.96
CA LEU A 78 9.88 -18.73 -8.84
C LEU A 78 9.96 -20.08 -8.11
N GLY A 79 9.10 -20.25 -7.14
CA GLY A 79 8.85 -21.55 -6.51
C GLY A 79 7.80 -22.33 -7.30
N GLU A 80 6.85 -22.93 -6.59
CA GLU A 80 5.77 -23.66 -7.23
C GLU A 80 4.82 -22.70 -7.95
N VAL A 81 4.52 -23.02 -9.22
CA VAL A 81 3.48 -22.35 -10.01
C VAL A 81 2.23 -23.22 -9.96
N ALA A 82 1.25 -22.78 -9.17
CA ALA A 82 0.03 -23.55 -8.89
C ALA A 82 -1.04 -23.43 -9.97
N VAL A 83 -0.91 -22.46 -10.88
CA VAL A 83 -1.93 -22.13 -11.89
C VAL A 83 -1.54 -22.60 -13.29
N LYS A 84 -2.54 -22.91 -14.12
CA LYS A 84 -2.39 -23.31 -15.51
C LYS A 84 -3.08 -22.33 -16.44
N ASN A 85 -2.60 -22.25 -17.68
CA ASN A 85 -3.28 -21.43 -18.70
C ASN A 85 -4.72 -21.90 -18.90
N GLY A 86 -5.65 -20.93 -18.94
CA GLY A 86 -7.08 -21.17 -19.04
C GLY A 86 -7.79 -21.50 -17.73
N GLN A 87 -7.07 -21.53 -16.61
CA GLN A 87 -7.67 -21.73 -15.30
C GLN A 87 -8.38 -20.46 -14.82
N LEU A 88 -9.62 -20.61 -14.35
CA LEU A 88 -10.32 -19.53 -13.67
C LEU A 88 -9.69 -19.31 -12.29
N VAL A 89 -9.35 -18.06 -11.98
CA VAL A 89 -8.82 -17.63 -10.69
C VAL A 89 -9.73 -16.58 -10.06
N SER A 90 -9.80 -16.57 -8.75
CA SER A 90 -10.58 -15.60 -7.97
C SER A 90 -9.64 -14.78 -7.08
N ALA A 91 -10.13 -13.67 -6.55
CA ALA A 91 -9.39 -12.90 -5.56
C ALA A 91 -9.00 -13.79 -4.36
N GLY A 92 -7.72 -13.73 -3.96
CA GLY A 92 -7.17 -14.59 -2.91
C GLY A 92 -6.60 -15.93 -3.41
N THR A 93 -6.74 -16.27 -4.69
CA THR A 93 -6.08 -17.47 -5.25
C THR A 93 -4.57 -17.27 -5.29
N GLN A 94 -3.83 -18.18 -4.67
CA GLN A 94 -2.37 -18.19 -4.75
C GLN A 94 -1.94 -18.66 -6.16
N LEU A 95 -1.26 -17.80 -6.90
CA LEU A 95 -0.83 -18.09 -8.27
C LEU A 95 0.53 -18.79 -8.28
N MET A 96 1.48 -18.21 -7.55
CA MET A 96 2.86 -18.69 -7.46
C MET A 96 3.53 -18.11 -6.22
N SER A 97 4.68 -18.66 -5.86
CA SER A 97 5.53 -18.12 -4.80
C SER A 97 6.83 -17.57 -5.40
N VAL A 98 7.32 -16.46 -4.83
CA VAL A 98 8.63 -15.90 -5.18
C VAL A 98 9.55 -16.09 -4.01
N VAL A 99 10.67 -16.74 -4.21
CA VAL A 99 11.71 -16.95 -3.19
C VAL A 99 12.78 -15.88 -3.38
N PRO A 100 12.90 -14.93 -2.43
CA PRO A 100 13.89 -13.86 -2.51
C PRO A 100 15.32 -14.41 -2.42
N PRO A 101 16.33 -13.66 -2.88
CA PRO A 101 17.73 -14.10 -2.85
C PRO A 101 18.33 -14.11 -1.44
N GLU A 102 17.74 -13.40 -0.51
CA GLU A 102 18.19 -13.35 0.88
C GLU A 102 18.00 -14.69 1.56
N ARG A 103 19.00 -15.09 2.34
CA ARG A 103 18.99 -16.36 3.10
C ARG A 103 19.14 -16.08 4.57
N TRP A 104 18.29 -16.72 5.37
CA TRP A 104 18.39 -16.71 6.84
C TRP A 104 18.04 -18.07 7.40
N VAL A 105 18.49 -18.32 8.61
CA VAL A 105 18.15 -19.51 9.39
C VAL A 105 17.47 -19.07 10.68
N ILE A 106 16.44 -19.80 11.09
CA ILE A 106 15.82 -19.66 12.39
C ILE A 106 16.37 -20.77 13.28
N ALA A 107 17.24 -20.38 14.22
CA ALA A 107 17.78 -21.29 15.22
C ALA A 107 16.91 -21.25 16.48
N ASN A 108 16.35 -22.39 16.88
CA ASN A 108 15.56 -22.51 18.10
C ASN A 108 16.49 -22.91 19.28
N ILE A 109 17.06 -21.89 19.91
CA ILE A 109 18.02 -22.05 21.02
C ILE A 109 17.29 -22.27 22.35
N LYS A 110 17.79 -23.16 23.21
CA LYS A 110 17.20 -23.34 24.54
C LYS A 110 17.39 -22.09 25.38
N GLU A 111 16.39 -21.74 26.19
CA GLU A 111 16.42 -20.57 27.06
C GLU A 111 17.66 -20.57 27.97
N THR A 112 18.09 -21.74 28.44
CA THR A 112 19.31 -21.92 29.29
C THR A 112 20.58 -21.45 28.61
N ASP A 113 20.65 -21.57 27.28
CA ASP A 113 21.85 -21.31 26.48
C ASP A 113 21.84 -19.85 25.93
N MET A 114 20.73 -19.12 26.13
CA MET A 114 20.57 -17.74 25.65
C MET A 114 21.39 -16.72 26.45
N LYS A 115 21.92 -17.05 27.59
CA LYS A 115 22.61 -16.10 28.52
C LYS A 115 23.64 -15.21 27.79
N ASN A 116 24.40 -15.79 26.88
CA ASN A 116 25.53 -15.13 26.22
C ASN A 116 25.25 -14.83 24.73
N VAL A 117 24.05 -15.13 24.22
CA VAL A 117 23.67 -14.83 22.82
C VAL A 117 23.26 -13.38 22.71
N ARG A 118 23.83 -12.66 21.73
CA ARG A 118 23.56 -11.25 21.47
C ARG A 118 23.45 -11.04 19.97
N VAL A 119 22.66 -10.02 19.57
CA VAL A 119 22.60 -9.54 18.20
C VAL A 119 23.98 -9.06 17.73
N GLY A 120 24.35 -9.39 16.51
CA GLY A 120 25.63 -9.06 15.90
C GLY A 120 26.72 -10.13 16.05
N GLN A 121 26.52 -11.15 16.89
CA GLN A 121 27.48 -12.23 17.02
C GLN A 121 27.58 -13.08 15.76
N SER A 122 28.77 -13.60 15.47
CA SER A 122 29.02 -14.52 14.36
C SER A 122 28.44 -15.90 14.66
N ALA A 123 27.92 -16.52 13.64
CA ALA A 123 27.41 -17.88 13.71
C ALA A 123 27.91 -18.71 12.52
N THR A 124 28.14 -19.98 12.77
CA THR A 124 28.44 -20.99 11.75
C THR A 124 27.22 -21.87 11.55
N ILE A 125 26.79 -22.02 10.33
CA ILE A 125 25.60 -22.77 9.94
C ILE A 125 26.06 -23.96 9.08
N THR A 126 25.85 -25.18 9.53
CA THR A 126 26.18 -26.38 8.77
C THR A 126 24.90 -26.97 8.20
N VAL A 127 24.84 -27.14 6.88
CA VAL A 127 23.64 -27.60 6.17
C VAL A 127 23.78 -29.07 5.79
N ASP A 128 22.88 -29.90 6.30
CA ASP A 128 22.93 -31.35 6.14
C ASP A 128 22.82 -31.76 4.67
N ALA A 129 21.91 -31.15 3.92
CA ALA A 129 21.68 -31.44 2.50
C ALA A 129 22.88 -31.14 1.58
N LEU A 130 23.85 -30.36 2.08
CA LEU A 130 25.07 -29.98 1.35
C LEU A 130 26.32 -30.70 1.88
N GLY A 131 26.14 -31.88 2.47
CA GLY A 131 27.23 -32.71 2.98
C GLY A 131 28.01 -32.07 4.11
N GLY A 132 27.34 -31.27 4.94
CA GLY A 132 27.96 -30.60 6.07
C GLY A 132 28.75 -29.33 5.69
N THR A 133 28.47 -28.73 4.53
CA THR A 133 29.08 -27.45 4.17
C THR A 133 28.72 -26.38 5.18
N ALA A 134 29.75 -25.69 5.70
CA ALA A 134 29.59 -24.63 6.69
C ALA A 134 29.44 -23.27 6.02
N PHE A 135 28.47 -22.51 6.44
CA PHE A 135 28.20 -21.12 6.03
C PHE A 135 28.41 -20.19 7.22
N SER A 136 28.92 -19.01 6.96
CA SER A 136 29.04 -17.94 7.93
C SER A 136 27.80 -17.05 7.91
N GLY A 137 27.42 -16.56 9.07
CA GLY A 137 26.31 -15.63 9.22
C GLY A 137 26.41 -14.84 10.53
N LYS A 138 25.45 -13.96 10.73
CA LYS A 138 25.37 -13.12 11.94
C LYS A 138 23.99 -13.18 12.56
N VAL A 139 23.94 -13.17 13.87
CA VAL A 139 22.71 -13.04 14.63
C VAL A 139 22.09 -11.66 14.32
N ASN A 140 20.94 -11.67 13.65
CA ASN A 140 20.25 -10.46 13.25
C ASN A 140 19.18 -10.07 14.27
N GLN A 141 18.41 -11.05 14.75
CA GLN A 141 17.29 -10.78 15.64
C GLN A 141 17.09 -11.95 16.60
N ILE A 142 16.71 -11.61 17.82
CA ILE A 142 16.29 -12.57 18.86
C ILE A 142 14.79 -12.33 19.07
N ALA A 143 13.99 -13.39 19.06
CA ALA A 143 12.56 -13.28 19.32
C ALA A 143 12.30 -12.73 20.72
N PRO A 144 11.33 -11.82 20.88
CA PRO A 144 11.01 -11.21 22.18
C PRO A 144 10.33 -12.17 23.16
N ALA A 145 9.82 -13.30 22.67
CA ALA A 145 9.16 -14.33 23.48
C ALA A 145 9.50 -15.73 22.98
N THR A 146 9.21 -16.73 23.80
CA THR A 146 9.42 -18.14 23.45
C THR A 146 8.43 -18.63 22.40
N ALA A 147 8.77 -19.68 21.67
CA ALA A 147 7.92 -20.24 20.63
C ALA A 147 6.55 -20.70 21.16
N SER A 148 6.45 -21.08 22.42
CA SER A 148 5.19 -21.51 23.07
C SER A 148 4.19 -20.38 23.25
N GLU A 149 4.62 -19.13 23.42
CA GLU A 149 3.72 -17.98 23.53
C GLU A 149 3.03 -17.64 22.21
N PHE A 150 3.65 -17.93 21.07
CA PHE A 150 3.10 -17.72 19.74
C PHE A 150 2.34 -18.94 19.20
N SER A 151 2.25 -20.04 19.96
CA SER A 151 1.49 -21.22 19.57
C SER A 151 -0.03 -20.97 19.69
N LEU A 152 -0.78 -21.29 18.65
CA LEU A 152 -2.25 -21.25 18.67
C LEU A 152 -2.85 -22.23 19.68
N ILE A 153 -2.11 -23.31 20.03
CA ILE A 153 -2.49 -24.29 21.02
C ILE A 153 -1.57 -24.10 22.22
N LYS A 154 -2.01 -23.37 23.23
CA LYS A 154 -1.32 -23.32 24.52
C LYS A 154 -1.51 -24.69 25.18
N ALA A 155 -0.41 -25.36 25.52
CA ALA A 155 -0.47 -26.56 26.35
C ALA A 155 -0.91 -26.14 27.76
N ASP A 156 -2.22 -26.24 28.00
CA ASP A 156 -2.80 -25.99 29.31
C ASP A 156 -2.41 -27.16 30.25
N SER A 157 -1.51 -26.89 31.15
CA SER A 157 -1.05 -27.86 32.17
C SER A 157 -2.09 -27.97 33.30
N GLY A 158 -3.38 -28.17 32.95
CA GLY A 158 -4.51 -28.20 33.87
C GLY A 158 -4.52 -29.41 34.84
N THR A 159 -3.50 -30.25 34.84
CA THR A 159 -3.40 -31.38 35.76
C THR A 159 -2.18 -31.19 36.70
N GLY A 160 -2.38 -30.50 37.78
CA GLY A 160 -1.66 -30.47 39.06
C GLY A 160 -0.15 -30.81 39.17
N ASN A 161 0.50 -31.32 38.15
CA ASN A 161 1.95 -31.61 38.12
C ASN A 161 2.66 -30.57 37.20
N PHE A 162 3.29 -29.59 37.82
CA PHE A 162 4.14 -28.63 37.10
C PHE A 162 5.47 -29.29 36.73
N VAL A 163 5.63 -29.66 35.47
CA VAL A 163 6.90 -30.09 34.88
C VAL A 163 7.53 -28.90 34.16
N LYS A 164 8.73 -28.47 34.63
CA LYS A 164 9.50 -27.41 33.96
C LYS A 164 9.99 -27.93 32.60
N ILE A 165 9.32 -27.54 31.53
CA ILE A 165 9.74 -27.84 30.16
C ILE A 165 10.69 -26.72 29.69
N ALA A 166 11.88 -27.10 29.19
CA ALA A 166 12.86 -26.15 28.66
C ALA A 166 12.25 -25.44 27.41
N GLN A 167 12.04 -24.14 27.53
CA GLN A 167 11.53 -23.31 26.46
C GLN A 167 12.62 -23.03 25.41
N ARG A 168 12.21 -22.71 24.16
CA ARG A 168 13.11 -22.36 23.07
C ARG A 168 12.79 -20.96 22.58
N ILE A 169 13.84 -20.19 22.28
CA ILE A 169 13.75 -18.84 21.75
C ILE A 169 14.26 -18.88 20.31
N ALA A 170 13.47 -18.34 19.37
CA ALA A 170 13.83 -18.27 17.99
C ALA A 170 14.85 -17.14 17.75
N VAL A 171 15.97 -17.48 17.15
CA VAL A 171 17.05 -16.54 16.79
C VAL A 171 17.18 -16.53 15.29
N LYS A 172 16.95 -15.37 14.66
CA LYS A 172 17.13 -15.18 13.22
C LYS A 172 18.59 -14.86 12.93
N ILE A 173 19.20 -15.67 12.11
CA ILE A 173 20.59 -15.54 11.67
C ILE A 173 20.58 -15.31 10.17
N THR A 174 21.14 -14.18 9.75
CA THR A 174 21.31 -13.86 8.33
C THR A 174 22.64 -14.40 7.86
N LEU A 175 22.63 -15.14 6.75
CA LEU A 175 23.85 -15.68 6.16
C LEU A 175 24.56 -14.60 5.34
N ASP A 176 25.87 -14.61 5.34
CA ASP A 176 26.69 -13.74 4.52
C ASP A 176 26.59 -14.19 3.06
N ALA A 177 26.33 -13.27 2.14
CA ALA A 177 26.15 -13.57 0.71
C ALA A 177 27.46 -13.98 0.03
N GLY A 178 27.35 -14.69 -1.12
CA GLY A 178 28.49 -14.97 -1.99
C GLY A 178 29.43 -16.10 -1.50
N GLN A 179 29.00 -16.91 -0.55
CA GLN A 179 29.76 -18.07 -0.10
C GLN A 179 29.65 -19.23 -1.10
N LYS A 180 30.57 -20.17 -1.00
CA LYS A 180 30.55 -21.39 -1.85
C LYS A 180 29.21 -22.13 -1.64
N ASP A 181 28.67 -22.68 -2.72
CA ASP A 181 27.39 -23.40 -2.75
C ASP A 181 26.15 -22.57 -2.33
N TRP A 182 26.25 -21.23 -2.29
CA TRP A 182 25.16 -20.31 -1.98
C TRP A 182 23.88 -20.56 -2.82
N GLU A 183 24.07 -20.82 -4.12
CA GLU A 183 22.98 -21.07 -5.06
C GLU A 183 22.17 -22.34 -4.76
N ARG A 184 22.79 -23.29 -4.05
CA ARG A 184 22.20 -24.57 -3.69
C ARG A 184 21.36 -24.53 -2.42
N LEU A 185 21.47 -23.44 -1.66
CA LEU A 185 20.64 -23.23 -0.47
C LEU A 185 19.18 -23.01 -0.87
N SER A 186 18.29 -23.80 -0.29
CA SER A 186 16.86 -23.71 -0.51
C SER A 186 16.10 -23.60 0.82
N PRO A 187 14.98 -22.89 0.85
CA PRO A 187 14.11 -22.85 2.03
C PRO A 187 13.67 -24.24 2.43
N GLY A 188 13.57 -24.50 3.74
CA GLY A 188 13.14 -25.78 4.28
C GLY A 188 14.25 -26.80 4.52
N MET A 189 15.51 -26.48 4.17
CA MET A 189 16.65 -27.33 4.51
C MET A 189 16.91 -27.34 6.01
N SER A 190 17.30 -28.50 6.54
CA SER A 190 17.76 -28.65 7.93
C SER A 190 19.19 -28.15 8.06
N ALA A 191 19.48 -27.48 9.16
CA ALA A 191 20.80 -26.96 9.43
C ALA A 191 21.09 -26.98 10.93
N GLU A 192 22.34 -27.23 11.28
CA GLU A 192 22.88 -27.08 12.62
C GLU A 192 23.55 -25.71 12.76
N VAL A 193 23.29 -25.03 13.86
CA VAL A 193 23.79 -23.67 14.09
C VAL A 193 24.65 -23.62 15.33
N THR A 194 25.86 -23.10 15.21
CA THR A 194 26.77 -22.79 16.29
C THR A 194 27.00 -21.29 16.37
N VAL A 195 26.56 -20.66 17.47
CA VAL A 195 26.77 -19.21 17.70
C VAL A 195 28.05 -19.03 18.51
N SER A 196 28.95 -18.15 18.03
CA SER A 196 30.16 -17.79 18.80
C SER A 196 29.80 -16.81 19.89
N THR A 197 29.86 -17.27 21.14
CA THR A 197 29.57 -16.46 22.34
C THR A 197 30.81 -15.84 22.97
N ARG A 198 32.01 -16.10 22.39
CA ARG A 198 33.24 -15.44 22.86
C ARG A 198 33.30 -14.02 22.28
N PRO A 199 33.72 -13.04 23.09
CA PRO A 199 33.88 -11.65 22.63
C PRO A 199 34.97 -11.52 21.58
#